data_1f3494b2511a63f95135b7153742621f
#
_entry.id   1f3494b2511a63f95135b7153742621f
#
_cell.length_a   1.000
_cell.length_b   1.000
_cell.length_c   1.000
_cell.angle_alpha   90.00
_cell.angle_beta   90.00
_cell.angle_gamma   90.00
#
_symmetry.space_group_name_H-M   'P 1'
#
loop_
_entity.id
_entity.type
_entity.pdbx_description
1 polymer ?
#
loop_
_entity_poly.entity_id
_entity_poly.type
_entity_poly.pdbx_seq_one_letter_code
_entity_poly.pdbx_strand_id
1 'polypeptide(L)'
;MDLQERLSRDIVRGVLDGTSDMGIIAGPVEASGLQVLHFSTDHLVLMVPVGHPLSGQASVTLEQTLAYQHIGLHEGSTLLTFLREHVERLGKQLSLRIQVSSFEAICRMVEAGVGIGIIPESAALRHSRTMQLVTVKLDESWAVRERSIIVRELEALPGSVRALIATLMPASQEPSIAGNPG
;
A
#
# COMPACT_ATOMS: atom_id res chain seq x y z
N MET A 1 -21.96 -1.66 10.39
CA MET A 1 -20.66 -2.01 9.77
C MET A 1 -19.60 -1.21 10.49
N ASP A 2 -18.66 -1.87 11.13
CA ASP A 2 -17.53 -1.24 11.83
C ASP A 2 -16.29 -1.41 10.95
N LEU A 3 -15.63 -0.31 10.56
CA LEU A 3 -14.42 -0.30 9.74
C LEU A 3 -13.24 0.11 10.62
N GLN A 4 -12.24 -0.77 10.72
CA GLN A 4 -11.05 -0.52 11.53
C GLN A 4 -9.79 -0.67 10.68
N GLU A 5 -8.84 0.24 10.84
CA GLU A 5 -7.51 0.14 10.24
C GLU A 5 -6.54 -0.49 11.26
N ARG A 6 -5.87 -1.57 10.86
CA ARG A 6 -4.93 -2.33 11.69
C ARG A 6 -3.77 -2.85 10.84
N LEU A 7 -2.73 -3.37 11.49
CA LEU A 7 -1.67 -4.10 10.81
C LEU A 7 -2.21 -5.39 10.20
N SER A 8 -1.72 -5.79 9.01
CA SER A 8 -2.22 -6.96 8.29
C SER A 8 -2.22 -8.24 9.15
N ARG A 9 -1.25 -8.43 10.04
CA ARG A 9 -1.20 -9.57 10.98
C ARG A 9 -2.37 -9.57 11.97
N ASP A 10 -2.75 -8.40 12.46
CA ASP A 10 -3.86 -8.27 13.41
C ASP A 10 -5.20 -8.45 12.70
N ILE A 11 -5.26 -8.02 11.42
CA ILE A 11 -6.42 -8.27 10.55
C ILE A 11 -6.60 -9.77 10.33
N VAL A 12 -5.56 -10.50 9.96
CA VAL A 12 -5.61 -11.97 9.79
C VAL A 12 -6.10 -12.65 11.05
N ARG A 13 -5.54 -12.29 12.22
CA ARG A 13 -5.97 -12.83 13.51
C ARG A 13 -7.45 -12.53 13.78
N GLY A 14 -7.89 -11.29 13.56
CA GLY A 14 -9.28 -10.90 13.78
C GLY A 14 -10.27 -11.65 12.89
N VAL A 15 -9.89 -12.02 11.67
CA VAL A 15 -10.73 -12.85 10.80
C VAL A 15 -10.70 -14.32 11.23
N LEU A 16 -9.53 -14.85 11.63
CA LEU A 16 -9.41 -16.23 12.12
C LEU A 16 -10.22 -16.48 13.39
N ASP A 17 -10.15 -15.60 14.36
CA ASP A 17 -10.86 -15.75 15.64
C ASP A 17 -12.33 -15.29 15.60
N GLY A 18 -12.79 -14.74 14.48
CA GLY A 18 -14.17 -14.37 14.24
C GLY A 18 -14.58 -13.02 14.80
N THR A 19 -13.66 -12.20 15.26
CA THR A 19 -13.95 -10.83 15.68
C THR A 19 -14.18 -9.89 14.49
N SER A 20 -13.80 -10.33 13.28
CA SER A 20 -14.07 -9.65 12.02
C SER A 20 -14.60 -10.65 10.99
N ASP A 21 -15.59 -10.25 10.19
CA ASP A 21 -16.16 -11.09 9.13
C ASP A 21 -15.22 -11.19 7.92
N MET A 22 -14.56 -10.08 7.59
CA MET A 22 -13.61 -9.98 6.49
C MET A 22 -12.46 -9.05 6.86
N GLY A 23 -11.37 -9.16 6.14
CA GLY A 23 -10.23 -8.25 6.24
C GLY A 23 -9.68 -7.90 4.86
N ILE A 24 -9.05 -6.74 4.74
CA ILE A 24 -8.26 -6.35 3.57
C ILE A 24 -6.81 -6.30 4.02
N ILE A 25 -5.96 -7.05 3.33
CA ILE A 25 -4.52 -7.10 3.60
C ILE A 25 -3.75 -6.62 2.37
N ALA A 26 -2.53 -6.13 2.58
CA ALA A 26 -1.64 -5.71 1.52
C ALA A 26 -0.25 -6.33 1.69
N GLY A 27 0.30 -6.84 0.58
CA GLY A 27 1.59 -7.51 0.53
C GLY A 27 1.55 -8.98 0.98
N PRO A 28 2.71 -9.64 1.07
CA PRO A 28 2.81 -11.03 1.41
C PRO A 28 2.49 -11.22 2.90
N VAL A 29 1.31 -11.75 3.19
CA VAL A 29 0.86 -12.06 4.55
C VAL A 29 0.41 -13.52 4.56
N GLU A 30 0.91 -14.28 5.53
CA GLU A 30 0.44 -15.64 5.74
C GLU A 30 -1.00 -15.61 6.27
N ALA A 31 -1.89 -16.24 5.51
CA ALA A 31 -3.33 -16.30 5.80
C ALA A 31 -3.83 -17.76 5.82
N SER A 32 -3.02 -18.68 6.34
CA SER A 32 -3.37 -20.11 6.45
C SER A 32 -4.71 -20.29 7.18
N GLY A 33 -5.59 -21.09 6.60
CA GLY A 33 -6.94 -21.31 7.12
C GLY A 33 -7.98 -20.25 6.70
N LEU A 34 -7.61 -19.30 5.85
CA LEU A 34 -8.51 -18.30 5.29
C LEU A 34 -8.60 -18.44 3.76
N GLN A 35 -9.74 -18.06 3.21
CA GLN A 35 -9.89 -17.83 1.79
C GLN A 35 -9.33 -16.45 1.45
N VAL A 36 -8.47 -16.39 0.43
CA VAL A 36 -7.80 -15.16 -0.02
C VAL A 36 -8.30 -14.81 -1.42
N LEU A 37 -8.89 -13.63 -1.55
CA LEU A 37 -9.43 -13.12 -2.81
C LEU A 37 -8.59 -11.91 -3.22
N HIS A 38 -7.71 -12.09 -4.20
CA HIS A 38 -6.94 -10.97 -4.75
C HIS A 38 -7.86 -10.03 -5.53
N PHE A 39 -7.83 -8.73 -5.26
CA PHE A 39 -8.68 -7.77 -5.96
C PHE A 39 -7.93 -6.60 -6.61
N SER A 40 -6.71 -6.30 -6.19
CA SER A 40 -5.91 -5.29 -6.88
C SER A 40 -4.42 -5.41 -6.56
N THR A 41 -3.60 -4.96 -7.50
CA THR A 41 -2.16 -4.77 -7.30
C THR A 41 -1.85 -3.29 -7.38
N ASP A 42 -1.08 -2.78 -6.44
CA ASP A 42 -0.57 -1.42 -6.44
C ASP A 42 0.95 -1.44 -6.28
N HIS A 43 1.61 -0.40 -6.75
CA HIS A 43 3.06 -0.24 -6.64
C HIS A 43 3.36 0.97 -5.78
N LEU A 44 4.41 0.92 -4.98
CA LEU A 44 4.97 2.11 -4.39
C LEU A 44 5.93 2.76 -5.37
N VAL A 45 5.81 4.07 -5.51
CA VAL A 45 6.64 4.89 -6.38
C VAL A 45 7.22 6.07 -5.63
N LEU A 46 8.36 6.56 -6.11
CA LEU A 46 8.95 7.79 -5.61
C LEU A 46 8.37 8.98 -6.38
N MET A 47 7.95 10.00 -5.63
CA MET A 47 7.56 11.31 -6.15
C MET A 47 8.67 12.31 -5.91
N VAL A 48 9.10 12.99 -6.96
CA VAL A 48 10.13 14.05 -6.92
C VAL A 48 9.67 15.28 -7.69
N PRO A 49 10.16 16.48 -7.35
CA PRO A 49 9.86 17.66 -8.16
C PRO A 49 10.58 17.59 -9.53
N VAL A 50 10.05 18.30 -10.49
CA VAL A 50 10.69 18.46 -11.80
C VAL A 50 12.11 19.03 -11.60
N GLY A 51 13.10 18.42 -12.28
CA GLY A 51 14.52 18.84 -12.17
C GLY A 51 15.27 18.26 -10.98
N HIS A 52 14.63 17.42 -10.16
CA HIS A 52 15.34 16.71 -9.08
C HIS A 52 16.39 15.74 -9.67
N PRO A 53 17.56 15.51 -9.00
CA PRO A 53 18.59 14.60 -9.50
C PRO A 53 18.10 13.19 -9.83
N LEU A 54 17.08 12.71 -9.14
CA LEU A 54 16.47 11.38 -9.40
C LEU A 54 15.41 11.40 -10.51
N SER A 55 14.97 12.55 -10.99
CA SER A 55 13.85 12.65 -11.95
C SER A 55 14.17 12.08 -13.34
N GLY A 56 15.45 11.97 -13.68
CA GLY A 56 15.91 11.40 -14.96
C GLY A 56 16.17 9.89 -14.91
N GLN A 57 15.99 9.24 -13.77
CA GLN A 57 16.23 7.82 -13.62
C GLN A 57 14.97 7.01 -13.93
N ALA A 58 15.13 5.87 -14.60
CA ALA A 58 14.02 4.95 -14.89
C ALA A 58 13.50 4.27 -13.61
N SER A 59 14.41 3.96 -12.69
CA SER A 59 14.10 3.41 -11.37
C SER A 59 15.16 3.78 -10.36
N VAL A 60 14.80 3.73 -9.07
CA VAL A 60 15.71 3.97 -7.94
C VAL A 60 15.47 2.94 -6.84
N THR A 61 16.51 2.59 -6.09
CA THR A 61 16.35 1.78 -4.88
C THR A 61 15.93 2.65 -3.69
N LEU A 62 15.37 2.04 -2.65
CA LEU A 62 15.07 2.74 -1.40
C LEU A 62 16.35 3.42 -0.85
N GLU A 63 17.47 2.70 -0.88
CA GLU A 63 18.74 3.21 -0.37
C GLU A 63 19.17 4.52 -1.04
N GLN A 64 19.01 4.63 -2.36
CA GLN A 64 19.34 5.86 -3.10
C GLN A 64 18.46 7.04 -2.67
N THR A 65 17.22 6.79 -2.25
CA THR A 65 16.31 7.85 -1.80
C THR A 65 16.72 8.41 -0.43
N LEU A 66 17.42 7.63 0.40
CA LEU A 66 17.80 8.01 1.76
C LEU A 66 18.83 9.15 1.83
N ALA A 67 19.46 9.50 0.71
CA ALA A 67 20.31 10.70 0.60
C ALA A 67 19.50 12.02 0.67
N TYR A 68 18.17 11.95 0.61
CA TYR A 68 17.28 13.10 0.54
C TYR A 68 16.30 13.13 1.72
N GLN A 69 15.75 14.31 1.97
CA GLN A 69 14.71 14.51 2.98
C GLN A 69 13.37 14.00 2.46
N HIS A 70 12.67 13.19 3.25
CA HIS A 70 11.37 12.64 2.89
C HIS A 70 10.21 13.43 3.51
N ILE A 71 9.10 13.41 2.82
CA ILE A 71 7.80 13.81 3.33
C ILE A 71 7.02 12.52 3.58
N GLY A 72 6.63 12.30 4.82
CA GLY A 72 5.90 11.10 5.24
C GLY A 72 4.47 11.38 5.63
N LEU A 73 3.69 10.31 5.78
CA LEU A 73 2.41 10.39 6.47
C LEU A 73 2.65 10.52 7.98
N HIS A 74 1.57 10.83 8.71
CA HIS A 74 1.57 10.96 10.17
C HIS A 74 1.97 9.64 10.86
N GLU A 75 2.40 9.73 12.10
CA GLU A 75 2.70 8.58 12.95
C GLU A 75 1.47 7.66 13.09
N GLY A 76 1.71 6.35 13.05
CA GLY A 76 0.66 5.34 13.03
C GLY A 76 0.13 5.00 11.63
N SER A 77 0.57 5.69 10.58
CA SER A 77 0.29 5.32 9.20
C SER A 77 0.95 3.98 8.86
N THR A 78 0.17 3.06 8.29
CA THR A 78 0.66 1.75 7.85
C THR A 78 1.81 1.88 6.84
N LEU A 79 1.74 2.85 5.92
CA LEU A 79 2.79 3.07 4.93
C LEU A 79 4.08 3.58 5.59
N LEU A 80 3.99 4.53 6.50
CA LEU A 80 5.18 5.04 7.20
C LEU A 80 5.87 3.95 8.02
N THR A 81 5.10 3.17 8.76
CA THR A 81 5.62 2.02 9.53
C THR A 81 6.31 1.02 8.61
N PHE A 82 5.67 0.69 7.49
CA PHE A 82 6.21 -0.22 6.48
C PHE A 82 7.52 0.27 5.88
N LEU A 83 7.62 1.55 5.52
CA LEU A 83 8.86 2.14 4.99
C LEU A 83 9.97 2.15 6.03
N ARG A 84 9.66 2.52 7.28
CA ARG A 84 10.65 2.50 8.38
C ARG A 84 11.24 1.11 8.60
N GLU A 85 10.41 0.07 8.62
CA GLU A 85 10.88 -1.32 8.77
C GLU A 85 11.88 -1.70 7.66
N HIS A 86 11.64 -1.28 6.42
CA HIS A 86 12.56 -1.56 5.31
C HIS A 86 13.86 -0.75 5.40
N VAL A 87 13.78 0.51 5.83
CA VAL A 87 14.96 1.35 6.05
C VAL A 87 15.82 0.82 7.21
N GLU A 88 15.19 0.36 8.29
CA GLU A 88 15.88 -0.24 9.44
C GLU A 88 16.62 -1.54 9.06
N ARG A 89 16.03 -2.36 8.16
CA ARG A 89 16.73 -3.55 7.63
C ARG A 89 18.00 -3.21 6.86
N LEU A 90 18.10 -2.01 6.31
CA LEU A 90 19.34 -1.49 5.68
C LEU A 90 20.33 -0.93 6.71
N GLY A 91 20.00 -0.95 8.01
CA GLY A 91 20.81 -0.34 9.06
C GLY A 91 20.82 1.19 8.99
N LYS A 92 19.81 1.80 8.39
CA LYS A 92 19.68 3.24 8.14
C LYS A 92 18.46 3.83 8.83
N GLN A 93 18.30 5.15 8.71
CA GLN A 93 17.14 5.87 9.23
C GLN A 93 16.49 6.69 8.11
N LEU A 94 15.16 6.74 8.13
CA LEU A 94 14.38 7.59 7.23
C LEU A 94 14.39 9.02 7.76
N SER A 95 15.02 9.92 7.00
CA SER A 95 15.05 11.35 7.36
C SER A 95 13.75 12.02 6.93
N LEU A 96 12.82 12.18 7.87
CA LEU A 96 11.54 12.87 7.64
C LEU A 96 11.72 14.37 7.91
N ARG A 97 11.43 15.19 6.89
CA ARG A 97 11.43 16.65 7.04
C ARG A 97 10.09 17.16 7.58
N ILE A 98 9.01 16.56 7.11
CA ILE A 98 7.64 16.89 7.52
C ILE A 98 6.75 15.66 7.42
N GLN A 99 5.71 15.62 8.25
CA GLN A 99 4.66 14.62 8.19
C GLN A 99 3.32 15.30 7.93
N VAL A 100 2.53 14.69 7.06
CA VAL A 100 1.24 15.22 6.60
C VAL A 100 0.17 14.12 6.69
N SER A 101 -1.10 14.50 6.50
CA SER A 101 -2.24 13.61 6.72
C SER A 101 -2.77 12.93 5.45
N SER A 102 -2.27 13.27 4.26
CA SER A 102 -2.78 12.72 3.00
C SER A 102 -1.71 12.61 1.91
N PHE A 103 -1.95 11.75 0.92
CA PHE A 103 -1.08 11.65 -0.26
C PHE A 103 -1.08 12.93 -1.09
N GLU A 104 -2.21 13.64 -1.16
CA GLU A 104 -2.26 14.93 -1.83
C GLU A 104 -1.33 15.94 -1.15
N ALA A 105 -1.32 15.99 0.17
CA ALA A 105 -0.43 16.88 0.90
C ALA A 105 1.04 16.51 0.69
N ILE A 106 1.40 15.21 0.60
CA ILE A 106 2.74 14.78 0.20
C ILE A 106 3.08 15.35 -1.16
N CYS A 107 2.22 15.15 -2.17
CA CYS A 107 2.45 15.63 -3.53
C CYS A 107 2.62 17.17 -3.59
N ARG A 108 1.82 17.94 -2.86
CA ARG A 108 1.94 19.40 -2.76
C ARG A 108 3.28 19.83 -2.15
N MET A 109 3.73 19.15 -1.11
CA MET A 109 5.03 19.45 -0.48
C MET A 109 6.20 19.08 -1.39
N VAL A 110 6.08 17.97 -2.14
CA VAL A 110 7.08 17.58 -3.14
C VAL A 110 7.13 18.61 -4.27
N GLU A 111 5.99 19.03 -4.81
CA GLU A 111 5.90 20.08 -5.85
C GLU A 111 6.56 21.39 -5.39
N ALA A 112 6.40 21.74 -4.11
CA ALA A 112 7.02 22.92 -3.51
C ALA A 112 8.54 22.75 -3.21
N GLY A 113 9.13 21.60 -3.56
CA GLY A 113 10.56 21.35 -3.34
C GLY A 113 10.95 21.12 -1.88
N VAL A 114 10.01 20.82 -1.00
CA VAL A 114 10.27 20.59 0.43
C VAL A 114 11.04 19.29 0.66
N GLY A 115 10.83 18.27 -0.18
CA GLY A 115 11.50 16.98 -0.11
C GLY A 115 10.95 16.03 -1.18
N ILE A 116 11.20 14.75 -0.99
CA ILE A 116 10.68 13.68 -1.85
C ILE A 116 9.66 12.82 -1.08
N GLY A 117 8.83 12.03 -1.77
CA GLY A 117 7.82 11.20 -1.12
C GLY A 117 7.66 9.84 -1.77
N ILE A 118 7.41 8.80 -0.98
CA ILE A 118 7.05 7.47 -1.47
C ILE A 118 5.56 7.25 -1.22
N ILE A 119 4.80 7.02 -2.27
CA ILE A 119 3.34 6.86 -2.22
C ILE A 119 2.88 5.74 -3.17
N PRO A 120 1.63 5.24 -3.03
CA PRO A 120 1.06 4.34 -4.00
C PRO A 120 0.94 4.98 -5.40
N GLU A 121 1.25 4.22 -6.44
CA GLU A 121 1.18 4.66 -7.84
C GLU A 121 -0.22 5.15 -8.22
N SER A 122 -1.25 4.49 -7.72
CA SER A 122 -2.65 4.91 -7.91
C SER A 122 -2.93 6.33 -7.38
N ALA A 123 -2.29 6.73 -6.29
CA ALA A 123 -2.34 8.10 -5.78
C ALA A 123 -1.47 9.05 -6.63
N ALA A 124 -0.25 8.61 -6.99
CA ALA A 124 0.66 9.38 -7.82
C ALA A 124 0.04 9.77 -9.16
N LEU A 125 -0.58 8.82 -9.87
CA LEU A 125 -1.25 9.04 -11.16
C LEU A 125 -2.40 10.05 -11.06
N ARG A 126 -3.09 10.09 -9.92
CA ARG A 126 -4.20 11.02 -9.69
C ARG A 126 -3.73 12.45 -9.54
N HIS A 127 -2.64 12.65 -8.81
CA HIS A 127 -2.13 13.98 -8.46
C HIS A 127 -1.15 14.55 -9.50
N SER A 128 -0.37 13.70 -10.20
CA SER A 128 0.57 14.16 -11.23
C SER A 128 -0.10 14.79 -12.45
N ARG A 129 -1.40 14.60 -12.64
CA ARG A 129 -2.16 15.24 -13.74
C ARG A 129 -2.26 16.76 -13.59
N THR A 130 -2.18 17.29 -12.39
CA THR A 130 -2.40 18.70 -12.07
C THR A 130 -1.22 19.35 -11.35
N MET A 131 -0.14 18.61 -11.10
CA MET A 131 1.03 19.06 -10.35
C MET A 131 2.31 18.82 -11.15
N GLN A 132 3.30 19.67 -10.94
CA GLN A 132 4.64 19.57 -11.58
C GLN A 132 5.52 18.56 -10.85
N LEU A 133 5.22 17.28 -11.06
CA LEU A 133 5.83 16.15 -10.37
C LEU A 133 6.34 15.12 -11.36
N VAL A 134 7.39 14.42 -10.97
CA VAL A 134 7.91 13.25 -11.70
C VAL A 134 7.76 12.01 -10.80
N THR A 135 7.18 10.98 -11.38
CA THR A 135 7.07 9.66 -10.76
C THR A 135 8.25 8.81 -11.20
N VAL A 136 9.00 8.26 -10.26
CA VAL A 136 10.12 7.36 -10.50
C VAL A 136 9.80 6.00 -9.90
N LYS A 137 10.03 4.93 -10.67
CA LYS A 137 9.79 3.56 -10.20
C LYS A 137 10.71 3.24 -9.00
N LEU A 138 10.16 2.61 -7.99
CA LEU A 138 10.93 2.06 -6.88
C LEU A 138 11.34 0.62 -7.22
N ASP A 139 12.65 0.38 -7.36
CA ASP A 139 13.21 -0.92 -7.73
C ASP A 139 13.42 -1.80 -6.49
N GLU A 140 12.30 -2.21 -5.91
CA GLU A 140 12.23 -3.04 -4.72
C GLU A 140 11.12 -4.08 -4.89
N SER A 141 11.39 -5.33 -4.61
CA SER A 141 10.39 -6.41 -4.72
C SER A 141 9.17 -6.17 -3.84
N TRP A 142 9.38 -5.60 -2.66
CA TRP A 142 8.32 -5.26 -1.70
C TRP A 142 7.50 -4.04 -2.10
N ALA A 143 7.94 -3.26 -3.10
CA ALA A 143 7.18 -2.11 -3.61
C ALA A 143 5.93 -2.53 -4.38
N VAL A 144 5.87 -3.78 -4.86
CA VAL A 144 4.66 -4.38 -5.41
C VAL A 144 3.77 -4.82 -4.27
N ARG A 145 2.58 -4.25 -4.16
CA ARG A 145 1.64 -4.53 -3.08
C ARG A 145 0.36 -5.13 -3.63
N GLU A 146 0.25 -6.43 -3.54
CA GLU A 146 -1.01 -7.12 -3.79
C GLU A 146 -1.98 -6.85 -2.65
N ARG A 147 -3.19 -6.41 -2.98
CA ARG A 147 -4.28 -6.24 -2.02
C ARG A 147 -5.27 -7.37 -2.18
N SER A 148 -5.54 -8.03 -1.08
CA SER A 148 -6.43 -9.17 -1.04
C SER A 148 -7.47 -9.04 0.06
N ILE A 149 -8.66 -9.53 -0.21
CA ILE A 149 -9.70 -9.73 0.80
C ILE A 149 -9.48 -11.11 1.41
N ILE A 150 -9.55 -11.20 2.72
CA ILE A 150 -9.49 -12.46 3.46
C ILE A 150 -10.79 -12.68 4.21
N VAL A 151 -11.27 -13.91 4.18
CA VAL A 151 -12.49 -14.37 4.86
C VAL A 151 -12.28 -15.80 5.36
N ARG A 152 -13.02 -16.23 6.37
CA ARG A 152 -13.01 -17.64 6.78
C ARG A 152 -13.68 -18.52 5.73
N GLU A 153 -14.90 -18.17 5.36
CA GLU A 153 -15.71 -18.88 4.38
C GLU A 153 -16.65 -17.88 3.70
N LEU A 154 -16.48 -17.68 2.40
CA LEU A 154 -17.21 -16.66 1.65
C LEU A 154 -18.73 -16.91 1.65
N GLU A 155 -19.13 -18.16 1.48
CA GLU A 155 -20.55 -18.55 1.40
C GLU A 155 -21.29 -18.40 2.74
N ALA A 156 -20.56 -18.47 3.85
CA ALA A 156 -21.13 -18.31 5.20
C ALA A 156 -21.30 -16.84 5.62
N LEU A 157 -20.80 -15.89 4.83
CA LEU A 157 -20.88 -14.48 5.16
C LEU A 157 -22.31 -13.92 5.01
N PRO A 158 -22.65 -12.89 5.83
CA PRO A 158 -23.88 -12.13 5.62
C PRO A 158 -23.97 -11.56 4.21
N GLY A 159 -25.19 -11.49 3.64
CA GLY A 159 -25.41 -11.00 2.29
C GLY A 159 -24.88 -9.59 2.03
N SER A 160 -24.93 -8.71 3.04
CA SER A 160 -24.36 -7.35 2.96
C SER A 160 -22.85 -7.34 2.82
N VAL A 161 -22.14 -8.27 3.48
CA VAL A 161 -20.68 -8.41 3.38
C VAL A 161 -20.30 -8.98 2.02
N ARG A 162 -21.03 -10.00 1.53
CA ARG A 162 -20.82 -10.54 0.18
C ARG A 162 -21.04 -9.50 -0.91
N ALA A 163 -22.07 -8.65 -0.78
CA ALA A 163 -22.32 -7.55 -1.70
C ALA A 163 -21.19 -6.53 -1.71
N LEU A 164 -20.61 -6.20 -0.54
CA LEU A 164 -19.45 -5.34 -0.43
C LEU A 164 -18.25 -5.97 -1.15
N ILE A 165 -17.95 -7.24 -0.91
CA ILE A 165 -16.87 -7.96 -1.58
C ILE A 165 -17.05 -7.91 -3.11
N ALA A 166 -18.24 -8.19 -3.60
CA ALA A 166 -18.54 -8.14 -5.04
C ALA A 166 -18.33 -6.74 -5.64
N THR A 167 -18.58 -5.69 -4.87
CA THR A 167 -18.32 -4.30 -5.31
C THR A 167 -16.82 -3.97 -5.39
N LEU A 168 -16.01 -4.58 -4.52
CA LEU A 168 -14.57 -4.37 -4.49
C LEU A 168 -13.82 -5.20 -5.53
N MET A 169 -14.38 -6.34 -5.95
CA MET A 169 -13.78 -7.20 -6.96
C MET A 169 -13.90 -6.57 -8.35
N PRO A 170 -12.84 -6.58 -9.17
CA PRO A 170 -12.94 -6.14 -10.56
C PRO A 170 -13.90 -7.03 -11.36
N ALA A 171 -14.66 -6.42 -12.27
CA ALA A 171 -15.72 -7.06 -13.06
C ALA A 171 -15.27 -8.27 -13.93
N SER A 172 -13.98 -8.60 -13.96
CA SER A 172 -13.39 -9.65 -14.80
C SER A 172 -12.82 -10.84 -14.03
N GLN A 173 -12.95 -10.90 -12.70
CA GLN A 173 -12.53 -12.05 -11.90
C GLN A 173 -13.74 -12.71 -11.22
N GLU A 174 -14.32 -13.69 -11.90
CA GLU A 174 -15.07 -14.72 -11.18
C GLU A 174 -14.12 -15.40 -10.17
N PRO A 175 -14.58 -15.69 -8.94
CA PRO A 175 -13.73 -16.31 -7.94
C PRO A 175 -13.23 -17.66 -8.46
N SER A 176 -11.95 -17.73 -8.82
CA SER A 176 -11.30 -19.01 -9.09
C SER A 176 -11.23 -19.76 -7.77
N ILE A 177 -12.14 -20.68 -7.59
CA ILE A 177 -12.09 -21.69 -6.55
C ILE A 177 -10.92 -22.59 -6.94
N ALA A 178 -9.74 -22.36 -6.38
CA ALA A 178 -8.63 -23.29 -6.46
C ALA A 178 -9.07 -24.57 -5.72
N GLY A 179 -9.66 -25.50 -6.46
CA GLY A 179 -9.92 -26.85 -6.01
C GLY A 179 -8.61 -27.52 -5.66
N ASN A 180 -8.49 -27.95 -4.44
CA ASN A 180 -7.43 -28.83 -3.98
C ASN A 180 -7.57 -30.18 -4.70
N PRO A 181 -6.58 -30.66 -5.47
CA PRO A 181 -6.60 -32.03 -5.93
C PRO A 181 -6.23 -32.94 -4.75
N GLY A 182 -7.11 -33.90 -4.49
CA GLY A 182 -6.99 -34.96 -3.49
C GLY A 182 -5.77 -35.88 -3.68
#